data_133c9475ed09078e69f760453f1670bd
#
_entry.id   133c9475ed09078e69f760453f1670bd
#
_cell.length_a   1.000
_cell.length_b   1.000
_cell.length_c   1.000
_cell.angle_alpha   90.00
_cell.angle_beta   90.00
_cell.angle_gamma   90.00
#
_symmetry.space_group_name_H-M   'P 1'
#
loop_
_entity.id
_entity.type
_entity.pdbx_description
1 polymer ?
#
loop_
_entity_poly.entity_id
_entity_poly.type
_entity_poly.pdbx_seq_one_letter_code
_entity_poly.pdbx_strand_id
1 'polypeptide(L)'
;MYVLLTKRLARSLWRTKIRLVAVLLIIMVGVFSGIAFGHYAHTASTMYDEIYADTEDGINLPDIWVENPGAVWNGNQADSWCEHISTQWPESELVLNECEARLILDGMLLIEEDEEESKLIPAIWHGIDEGYIDRVWMPEDDCCSGRLAVADDEIVLDAHIADEMEIAIGDTISIGAGQGIMDYTIVGIGFHSNHLYFATPGSILPAEAGTFATGYLSSTGLERLANLSSGSANRLLIDLVGSPDYDLLSTDEVEGVELAELIISIRSSIESVNSTAIVYDRSGVS
;
A
#
# COMPACT_ATOMS: atom_id res chain seq x y z
N MET A 1 -26.07 -64.39 -5.75
CA MET A 1 -26.04 -63.75 -4.42
C MET A 1 -25.77 -62.25 -4.49
N TYR A 2 -24.83 -61.79 -5.28
CA TYR A 2 -24.48 -60.36 -5.46
C TYR A 2 -25.64 -59.47 -5.95
N VAL A 3 -26.45 -59.94 -6.92
CA VAL A 3 -27.57 -59.18 -7.52
C VAL A 3 -28.68 -58.86 -6.52
N LEU A 4 -28.92 -59.72 -5.53
CA LEU A 4 -29.90 -59.49 -4.47
C LEU A 4 -29.43 -58.49 -3.43
N LEU A 5 -28.13 -58.49 -3.14
CA LEU A 5 -27.48 -57.52 -2.23
C LEU A 5 -27.49 -56.12 -2.80
N THR A 6 -27.13 -55.96 -4.07
CA THR A 6 -27.17 -54.67 -4.78
C THR A 6 -28.56 -54.08 -4.90
N LYS A 7 -29.59 -54.89 -5.16
CA LYS A 7 -31.00 -54.46 -5.17
C LYS A 7 -31.49 -53.96 -3.79
N ARG A 8 -31.08 -54.66 -2.70
CA ARG A 8 -31.45 -54.24 -1.32
C ARG A 8 -30.70 -52.93 -0.96
N LEU A 9 -29.45 -52.82 -1.31
CA LEU A 9 -28.65 -51.63 -1.08
C LEU A 9 -29.24 -50.41 -1.85
N ALA A 10 -29.56 -50.59 -3.12
CA ALA A 10 -30.18 -49.56 -3.93
C ALA A 10 -31.54 -49.09 -3.36
N ARG A 11 -32.39 -50.03 -2.86
CA ARG A 11 -33.68 -49.68 -2.27
C ARG A 11 -33.52 -48.98 -0.92
N SER A 12 -32.53 -49.35 -0.11
CA SER A 12 -32.19 -48.64 1.13
C SER A 12 -31.66 -47.23 0.85
N LEU A 13 -30.79 -47.06 -0.11
CA LEU A 13 -30.27 -45.76 -0.55
C LEU A 13 -31.38 -44.86 -1.09
N TRP A 14 -32.37 -45.42 -1.82
CA TRP A 14 -33.49 -44.64 -2.33
C TRP A 14 -34.42 -44.13 -1.22
N ARG A 15 -34.56 -44.86 -0.13
CA ARG A 15 -35.33 -44.44 1.06
C ARG A 15 -34.63 -43.32 1.85
N THR A 16 -33.30 -43.25 1.79
CA THR A 16 -32.48 -42.26 2.50
C THR A 16 -31.95 -41.18 1.56
N LYS A 17 -32.48 -41.10 0.34
CA LYS A 17 -32.01 -40.18 -0.70
C LYS A 17 -31.82 -38.73 -0.24
N ILE A 18 -32.75 -38.22 0.57
CA ILE A 18 -32.65 -36.83 1.09
C ILE A 18 -31.47 -36.69 2.02
N ARG A 19 -31.19 -37.66 2.89
CA ARG A 19 -30.02 -37.62 3.80
C ARG A 19 -28.76 -37.77 3.04
N LEU A 20 -28.73 -38.61 2.00
CA LEU A 20 -27.54 -38.82 1.14
C LEU A 20 -27.24 -37.56 0.34
N VAL A 21 -28.23 -36.90 -0.21
CA VAL A 21 -28.07 -35.61 -0.92
C VAL A 21 -27.58 -34.51 0.05
N ALA A 22 -28.16 -34.45 1.28
CA ALA A 22 -27.68 -33.49 2.27
C ALA A 22 -26.22 -33.69 2.66
N VAL A 23 -25.81 -34.96 2.87
CA VAL A 23 -24.38 -35.25 3.17
C VAL A 23 -23.48 -34.92 1.97
N LEU A 24 -23.90 -35.24 0.76
CA LEU A 24 -23.16 -34.89 -0.47
C LEU A 24 -23.01 -33.37 -0.63
N LEU A 25 -24.06 -32.62 -0.37
CA LEU A 25 -24.04 -31.15 -0.40
C LEU A 25 -23.06 -30.58 0.65
N ILE A 26 -23.09 -31.10 1.87
CA ILE A 26 -22.15 -30.66 2.94
C ILE A 26 -20.69 -30.93 2.53
N ILE A 27 -20.43 -32.13 2.00
CA ILE A 27 -19.09 -32.49 1.52
C ILE A 27 -18.69 -31.59 0.35
N MET A 28 -19.60 -31.36 -0.60
CA MET A 28 -19.33 -30.51 -1.77
C MET A 28 -19.02 -29.07 -1.34
N VAL A 29 -19.81 -28.49 -0.42
CA VAL A 29 -19.55 -27.14 0.12
C VAL A 29 -18.20 -27.12 0.85
N GLY A 30 -17.91 -28.14 1.69
CA GLY A 30 -16.63 -28.20 2.40
C GLY A 30 -15.42 -28.29 1.46
N VAL A 31 -15.49 -29.15 0.44
CA VAL A 31 -14.42 -29.30 -0.55
C VAL A 31 -14.27 -28.03 -1.40
N PHE A 32 -15.39 -27.46 -1.87
CA PHE A 32 -15.38 -26.22 -2.63
C PHE A 32 -14.79 -25.07 -1.82
N SER A 33 -15.23 -24.89 -0.56
CA SER A 33 -14.67 -23.85 0.32
C SER A 33 -13.18 -24.05 0.58
N GLY A 34 -12.75 -25.29 0.81
CA GLY A 34 -11.35 -25.62 1.02
C GLY A 34 -10.47 -25.31 -0.21
N ILE A 35 -10.93 -25.65 -1.42
CA ILE A 35 -10.22 -25.36 -2.66
C ILE A 35 -10.20 -23.85 -2.93
N ALA A 36 -11.35 -23.18 -2.79
CA ALA A 36 -11.45 -21.74 -3.00
C ALA A 36 -10.54 -20.95 -2.05
N PHE A 37 -10.55 -21.32 -0.77
CA PHE A 37 -9.71 -20.68 0.23
C PHE A 37 -8.21 -20.96 0.02
N GLY A 38 -7.87 -22.22 -0.33
CA GLY A 38 -6.50 -22.60 -0.65
C GLY A 38 -5.97 -21.90 -1.90
N HIS A 39 -6.79 -21.75 -2.92
CA HIS A 39 -6.42 -21.02 -4.13
C HIS A 39 -6.26 -19.52 -3.82
N TYR A 40 -7.19 -18.93 -3.10
CA TYR A 40 -7.10 -17.54 -2.69
C TYR A 40 -5.82 -17.26 -1.86
N ALA A 41 -5.54 -18.10 -0.86
CA ALA A 41 -4.35 -17.95 -0.05
C ALA A 41 -3.05 -18.09 -0.86
N HIS A 42 -3.00 -19.03 -1.81
CA HIS A 42 -1.84 -19.20 -2.69
C HIS A 42 -1.66 -18.01 -3.63
N THR A 43 -2.75 -17.55 -4.25
CA THR A 43 -2.71 -16.38 -5.15
C THR A 43 -2.28 -15.12 -4.38
N ALA A 44 -2.83 -14.91 -3.19
CA ALA A 44 -2.44 -13.79 -2.34
C ALA A 44 -0.95 -13.85 -1.97
N SER A 45 -0.45 -15.02 -1.54
CA SER A 45 0.97 -15.18 -1.23
C SER A 45 1.87 -14.88 -2.43
N THR A 46 1.55 -15.42 -3.61
CA THR A 46 2.34 -15.17 -4.83
C THR A 46 2.32 -13.71 -5.23
N MET A 47 1.18 -13.05 -5.10
CA MET A 47 1.03 -11.63 -5.38
C MET A 47 1.86 -10.78 -4.39
N TYR A 48 1.86 -11.13 -3.11
CA TYR A 48 2.71 -10.46 -2.12
C TYR A 48 4.20 -10.63 -2.44
N ASP A 49 4.64 -11.86 -2.78
CA ASP A 49 6.02 -12.14 -3.14
C ASP A 49 6.49 -11.30 -4.34
N GLU A 50 5.60 -11.06 -5.31
CA GLU A 50 5.90 -10.28 -6.52
C GLU A 50 5.90 -8.76 -6.24
N ILE A 51 4.90 -8.28 -5.51
CA ILE A 51 4.72 -6.85 -5.23
C ILE A 51 5.83 -6.32 -4.32
N TYR A 52 6.19 -7.07 -3.28
CA TYR A 52 7.14 -6.62 -2.26
C TYR A 52 8.59 -7.04 -2.53
N ALA A 53 8.85 -7.69 -3.66
CA ALA A 53 10.22 -8.03 -4.01
C ALA A 53 11.11 -6.79 -4.12
N ASP A 54 12.34 -6.90 -3.63
CA ASP A 54 13.38 -5.90 -3.81
C ASP A 54 13.97 -6.01 -5.22
N THR A 55 13.18 -5.63 -6.21
CA THR A 55 13.50 -5.67 -7.64
C THR A 55 13.16 -4.32 -8.27
N GLU A 56 13.60 -4.13 -9.52
CA GLU A 56 13.25 -2.91 -10.28
C GLU A 56 11.73 -2.72 -10.44
N ASP A 57 10.95 -3.82 -10.40
CA ASP A 57 9.51 -3.83 -10.58
C ASP A 57 8.72 -3.90 -9.25
N GLY A 58 9.39 -4.20 -8.14
CA GLY A 58 8.78 -4.31 -6.83
C GLY A 58 8.62 -2.98 -6.09
N ILE A 59 7.90 -2.99 -4.98
CA ILE A 59 7.62 -1.79 -4.17
C ILE A 59 8.85 -1.35 -3.36
N ASN A 60 9.65 -2.29 -2.90
CA ASN A 60 10.76 -2.08 -1.97
C ASN A 60 10.31 -1.38 -0.67
N LEU A 61 9.82 -2.17 0.28
CA LEU A 61 9.30 -1.65 1.55
C LEU A 61 10.42 -1.08 2.43
N PRO A 62 10.24 0.11 3.02
CA PRO A 62 11.16 0.61 4.02
C PRO A 62 11.17 -0.25 5.28
N ASP A 63 12.28 -0.20 6.02
CA ASP A 63 12.41 -0.83 7.33
C ASP A 63 11.87 0.04 8.45
N ILE A 64 12.01 1.36 8.28
CA ILE A 64 11.59 2.35 9.28
C ILE A 64 10.83 3.48 8.59
N TRP A 65 9.71 3.85 9.19
CA TRP A 65 8.96 5.04 8.86
C TRP A 65 9.09 6.06 9.99
N VAL A 66 9.33 7.32 9.62
CA VAL A 66 9.31 8.44 10.54
C VAL A 66 8.21 9.41 10.13
N GLU A 67 7.26 9.64 10.98
CA GLU A 67 6.16 10.55 10.73
C GLU A 67 6.29 11.84 11.56
N ASN A 68 5.92 12.97 10.95
CA ASN A 68 5.78 14.24 11.63
C ASN A 68 4.29 14.63 11.69
N PRO A 69 3.55 14.17 12.70
CA PRO A 69 2.11 14.35 12.76
C PRO A 69 1.73 15.82 12.87
N GLY A 70 0.91 16.30 11.94
CA GLY A 70 0.37 17.65 11.93
C GLY A 70 1.35 18.77 11.60
N ALA A 71 2.57 18.43 11.11
CA ALA A 71 3.57 19.39 10.70
C ALA A 71 4.32 18.94 9.44
N VAL A 72 4.95 19.89 8.77
CA VAL A 72 5.77 19.64 7.59
C VAL A 72 7.18 20.13 7.86
N TRP A 73 8.18 19.30 7.56
CA TRP A 73 9.56 19.72 7.51
C TRP A 73 9.84 20.49 6.22
N ASN A 74 10.72 21.45 6.25
CA ASN A 74 11.28 21.99 5.01
C ASN A 74 12.40 21.09 4.48
N GLY A 75 12.77 21.22 3.23
CA GLY A 75 13.74 20.34 2.57
C GLY A 75 15.05 20.20 3.34
N ASN A 76 15.60 21.30 3.86
CA ASN A 76 16.85 21.27 4.65
C ASN A 76 16.70 20.44 5.94
N GLN A 77 15.53 20.42 6.54
CA GLN A 77 15.29 19.63 7.75
C GLN A 77 15.18 18.13 7.41
N ALA A 78 14.45 17.79 6.35
CA ALA A 78 14.31 16.40 5.89
C ALA A 78 15.69 15.83 5.50
N ASP A 79 16.46 16.55 4.68
CA ASP A 79 17.80 16.16 4.28
C ASP A 79 18.76 15.99 5.47
N SER A 80 18.67 16.88 6.47
CA SER A 80 19.51 16.79 7.67
C SER A 80 19.22 15.54 8.51
N TRP A 81 18.00 15.02 8.49
CA TRP A 81 17.64 13.77 9.16
C TRP A 81 18.29 12.56 8.47
N CYS A 82 18.20 12.47 7.15
CA CYS A 82 18.84 11.40 6.39
C CYS A 82 20.37 11.45 6.56
N GLU A 83 20.98 12.66 6.51
CA GLU A 83 22.41 12.83 6.76
C GLU A 83 22.79 12.43 8.19
N HIS A 84 21.98 12.78 9.18
CA HIS A 84 22.23 12.39 10.57
C HIS A 84 22.27 10.87 10.73
N ILE A 85 21.30 10.16 10.17
CA ILE A 85 21.22 8.71 10.24
C ILE A 85 22.44 8.09 9.54
N SER A 86 22.78 8.52 8.33
CA SER A 86 23.89 7.98 7.56
C SER A 86 25.26 8.21 8.21
N THR A 87 25.42 9.29 8.98
CA THR A 87 26.69 9.62 9.65
C THR A 87 26.84 8.96 11.01
N GLN A 88 25.75 8.58 11.67
CA GLN A 88 25.78 8.00 13.01
C GLN A 88 26.24 6.53 13.02
N TRP A 89 26.02 5.79 11.92
CA TRP A 89 26.38 4.38 11.79
C TRP A 89 27.32 4.06 10.62
N PRO A 90 28.43 4.83 10.42
CA PRO A 90 29.27 4.67 9.25
C PRO A 90 30.13 3.40 9.24
N GLU A 91 30.27 2.71 10.39
CA GLU A 91 31.11 1.53 10.56
C GLU A 91 30.30 0.22 10.65
N SER A 92 28.97 0.31 10.57
CA SER A 92 28.09 -0.87 10.60
C SER A 92 28.16 -1.62 9.25
N GLU A 93 28.20 -2.93 9.26
CA GLU A 93 28.00 -3.76 8.06
C GLU A 93 26.58 -3.57 7.50
N LEU A 94 25.64 -3.20 8.37
CA LEU A 94 24.30 -2.77 8.04
C LEU A 94 24.31 -1.24 7.83
N VAL A 95 24.50 -0.84 6.61
CA VAL A 95 24.53 0.56 6.19
C VAL A 95 23.14 0.94 5.71
N LEU A 96 22.78 2.20 5.88
CA LEU A 96 21.64 2.80 5.21
C LEU A 96 21.75 2.54 3.70
N ASN A 97 20.75 1.84 3.15
CA ASN A 97 20.65 1.64 1.71
C ASN A 97 20.07 2.88 1.05
N GLU A 98 18.95 3.35 1.56
CA GLU A 98 18.27 4.54 1.07
C GLU A 98 17.58 5.29 2.22
N CYS A 99 17.45 6.60 2.11
CA CYS A 99 16.62 7.44 2.96
C CYS A 99 15.91 8.47 2.11
N GLU A 100 14.59 8.40 2.08
CA GLU A 100 13.77 9.22 1.21
C GLU A 100 12.78 10.04 2.03
N ALA A 101 12.70 11.34 1.74
CA ALA A 101 11.73 12.24 2.34
C ALA A 101 10.47 12.30 1.47
N ARG A 102 9.29 12.19 2.09
CA ARG A 102 8.00 12.24 1.38
C ARG A 102 7.03 13.23 1.99
N LEU A 103 6.20 13.78 1.11
CA LEU A 103 5.04 14.58 1.47
C LEU A 103 3.77 13.77 1.25
N ILE A 104 2.96 13.59 2.30
CA ILE A 104 1.67 12.94 2.24
C ILE A 104 0.64 13.87 2.85
N LEU A 105 -0.41 14.21 2.11
CA LEU A 105 -1.41 15.19 2.52
C LEU A 105 -2.83 14.67 2.39
N ASP A 106 -3.63 14.96 3.38
CA ASP A 106 -5.07 14.82 3.27
C ASP A 106 -5.64 15.83 2.27
N GLY A 107 -6.57 15.39 1.47
CA GLY A 107 -7.18 16.19 0.44
C GLY A 107 -8.55 15.71 0.01
N MET A 108 -8.95 16.09 -1.18
CA MET A 108 -10.22 15.70 -1.78
C MET A 108 -10.11 15.58 -3.29
N LEU A 109 -10.87 14.65 -3.85
CA LEU A 109 -11.14 14.53 -5.27
C LEU A 109 -12.50 15.13 -5.55
N LEU A 110 -12.58 15.97 -6.57
CA LEU A 110 -13.83 16.55 -7.07
C LEU A 110 -14.26 15.80 -8.32
N ILE A 111 -15.46 15.27 -8.30
CA ILE A 111 -16.10 14.65 -9.47
C ILE A 111 -17.32 15.48 -9.83
N GLU A 112 -17.40 15.93 -11.07
CA GLU A 112 -18.58 16.58 -11.62
C GLU A 112 -19.55 15.51 -12.10
N GLU A 113 -20.67 15.32 -11.41
CA GLU A 113 -21.70 14.33 -11.79
C GLU A 113 -22.71 14.90 -12.81
N ASP A 114 -23.06 16.21 -12.69
CA ASP A 114 -23.95 16.94 -13.58
C ASP A 114 -23.68 18.45 -13.46
N GLU A 115 -24.23 19.27 -14.34
CA GLU A 115 -23.98 20.74 -14.39
C GLU A 115 -24.28 21.50 -13.06
N GLU A 116 -24.91 20.88 -12.06
CA GLU A 116 -25.30 21.53 -10.81
C GLU A 116 -24.81 20.76 -9.54
N GLU A 117 -24.27 19.54 -9.65
CA GLU A 117 -23.82 18.76 -8.50
C GLU A 117 -22.38 18.26 -8.67
N SER A 118 -21.51 18.61 -7.74
CA SER A 118 -20.16 18.06 -7.63
C SER A 118 -20.06 17.20 -6.37
N LYS A 119 -19.51 15.99 -6.51
CA LYS A 119 -19.22 15.08 -5.41
C LYS A 119 -17.80 15.33 -4.92
N LEU A 120 -17.67 15.50 -3.60
CA LEU A 120 -16.38 15.61 -2.93
C LEU A 120 -16.04 14.28 -2.27
N ILE A 121 -14.96 13.67 -2.69
CA ILE A 121 -14.47 12.40 -2.17
C ILE A 121 -13.22 12.68 -1.33
N PRO A 122 -13.19 12.33 -0.03
CA PRO A 122 -11.99 12.40 0.78
C PRO A 122 -10.84 11.64 0.12
N ALA A 123 -9.65 12.22 0.17
CA ALA A 123 -8.49 11.66 -0.50
C ALA A 123 -7.20 11.81 0.29
N ILE A 124 -6.21 10.99 -0.06
CA ILE A 124 -4.82 11.14 0.36
C ILE A 124 -3.95 11.28 -0.88
N TRP A 125 -3.11 12.30 -0.88
CA TRP A 125 -2.18 12.58 -1.95
C TRP A 125 -0.76 12.33 -1.50
N HIS A 126 -0.04 11.52 -2.26
CA HIS A 126 1.37 11.19 -2.03
C HIS A 126 2.24 11.93 -3.03
N GLY A 127 3.25 12.64 -2.55
CA GLY A 127 4.33 13.18 -3.38
C GLY A 127 5.38 12.10 -3.58
N ILE A 128 5.40 11.48 -4.76
CA ILE A 128 6.31 10.39 -5.10
C ILE A 128 7.03 10.75 -6.39
N ASP A 129 8.34 10.84 -6.30
CA ASP A 129 9.20 10.96 -7.46
C ASP A 129 9.71 9.56 -7.88
N GLU A 130 10.58 9.51 -8.88
CA GLU A 130 11.27 8.30 -9.27
C GLU A 130 12.28 7.92 -8.17
N GLY A 131 11.78 7.26 -7.12
CA GLY A 131 12.54 6.83 -5.94
C GLY A 131 12.76 5.33 -5.92
N TYR A 132 13.60 4.87 -4.97
CA TYR A 132 13.93 3.47 -4.79
C TYR A 132 13.02 2.78 -3.77
N ILE A 133 12.54 3.48 -2.74
CA ILE A 133 11.78 2.92 -1.63
C ILE A 133 10.28 3.18 -1.82
N ASP A 134 9.45 2.23 -1.39
CA ASP A 134 7.98 2.37 -1.28
C ASP A 134 7.35 2.98 -2.55
N ARG A 135 7.64 2.32 -3.67
CA ARG A 135 7.23 2.76 -5.02
C ARG A 135 5.75 2.48 -5.29
N VAL A 136 5.21 3.18 -6.25
CA VAL A 136 3.90 2.85 -6.81
C VAL A 136 4.04 1.60 -7.69
N TRP A 137 3.26 0.57 -7.40
CA TRP A 137 3.24 -0.65 -8.18
C TRP A 137 2.30 -0.50 -9.39
N MET A 138 2.85 -0.62 -10.57
CA MET A 138 2.14 -0.41 -11.83
C MET A 138 2.44 -1.55 -12.81
N PRO A 139 1.96 -2.77 -12.53
CA PRO A 139 2.15 -3.89 -13.45
C PRO A 139 1.47 -3.61 -14.80
N GLU A 140 2.10 -4.04 -15.88
CA GLU A 140 1.55 -3.89 -17.25
C GLU A 140 0.32 -4.78 -17.53
N ASP A 141 -0.41 -5.20 -16.49
CA ASP A 141 -1.57 -6.08 -16.54
C ASP A 141 -2.90 -5.31 -16.47
N ASP A 142 -4.00 -6.04 -16.46
CA ASP A 142 -5.39 -5.57 -16.65
C ASP A 142 -5.85 -4.41 -15.74
N CYS A 143 -5.19 -4.17 -14.58
CA CYS A 143 -5.61 -3.13 -13.64
C CYS A 143 -4.88 -1.80 -13.78
N CYS A 144 -3.64 -1.88 -14.26
CA CYS A 144 -2.68 -0.80 -14.04
C CYS A 144 -1.91 -0.52 -15.32
N SER A 145 -1.59 0.74 -15.55
CA SER A 145 -0.87 1.12 -16.77
C SER A 145 -0.38 2.56 -16.69
N GLY A 146 0.45 2.95 -17.63
CA GLY A 146 0.92 4.31 -17.77
C GLY A 146 2.32 4.51 -17.18
N ARG A 147 2.56 5.63 -16.54
CA ARG A 147 3.84 6.03 -15.96
C ARG A 147 3.65 6.87 -14.70
N LEU A 148 4.71 7.06 -13.93
CA LEU A 148 4.71 8.01 -12.82
C LEU A 148 4.50 9.45 -13.32
N ALA A 149 3.94 10.27 -12.43
CA ALA A 149 3.81 11.70 -12.64
C ALA A 149 5.19 12.36 -12.61
N VAL A 150 5.49 13.16 -13.62
CA VAL A 150 6.77 13.89 -13.75
C VAL A 150 6.52 15.40 -13.76
N ALA A 151 5.45 15.84 -14.45
CA ALA A 151 5.07 17.24 -14.47
C ALA A 151 4.20 17.60 -13.26
N ASP A 152 4.20 18.88 -12.90
CA ASP A 152 3.49 19.40 -11.72
C ASP A 152 1.95 19.34 -11.83
N ASP A 153 1.43 19.02 -13.00
CA ASP A 153 0.01 18.91 -13.33
C ASP A 153 -0.39 17.48 -13.74
N GLU A 154 0.45 16.51 -13.41
CA GLU A 154 0.23 15.08 -13.65
C GLU A 154 -0.07 14.33 -12.35
N ILE A 155 -0.86 13.26 -12.46
CA ILE A 155 -1.20 12.39 -11.36
C ILE A 155 -1.31 10.93 -11.81
N VAL A 156 -0.85 10.02 -10.97
CA VAL A 156 -1.22 8.60 -11.01
C VAL A 156 -2.36 8.39 -10.04
N LEU A 157 -3.44 7.80 -10.49
CA LEU A 157 -4.61 7.53 -9.66
C LEU A 157 -4.60 6.09 -9.16
N ASP A 158 -5.08 5.86 -7.95
CA ASP A 158 -5.24 4.51 -7.44
C ASP A 158 -6.28 3.75 -8.26
N ALA A 159 -5.98 2.47 -8.55
CA ALA A 159 -6.79 1.65 -9.44
C ALA A 159 -8.21 1.42 -8.92
N HIS A 160 -8.42 1.37 -7.59
CA HIS A 160 -9.77 1.16 -7.04
C HIS A 160 -10.71 2.32 -7.33
N ILE A 161 -10.21 3.57 -7.20
CA ILE A 161 -11.04 4.74 -7.49
C ILE A 161 -11.17 4.99 -8.99
N ALA A 162 -10.12 4.69 -9.77
CA ALA A 162 -10.15 4.81 -11.21
C ALA A 162 -11.19 3.88 -11.84
N ASP A 163 -11.26 2.63 -11.40
CA ASP A 163 -12.24 1.64 -11.85
C ASP A 163 -13.68 2.04 -11.48
N GLU A 164 -13.90 2.42 -10.23
CA GLU A 164 -15.25 2.78 -9.74
C GLU A 164 -15.81 4.03 -10.41
N MET A 165 -14.95 5.01 -10.73
CA MET A 165 -15.35 6.28 -11.35
C MET A 165 -15.23 6.26 -12.87
N GLU A 166 -14.87 5.12 -13.47
CA GLU A 166 -14.64 4.97 -14.91
C GLU A 166 -13.63 6.00 -15.49
N ILE A 167 -12.60 6.33 -14.69
CA ILE A 167 -11.56 7.30 -15.04
C ILE A 167 -10.43 6.61 -15.80
N ALA A 168 -9.99 7.20 -16.90
CA ALA A 168 -8.96 6.64 -17.77
C ALA A 168 -7.70 7.53 -17.85
N ILE A 169 -6.59 6.95 -18.30
CA ILE A 169 -5.38 7.71 -18.61
C ILE A 169 -5.67 8.74 -19.71
N GLY A 170 -5.27 9.97 -19.47
CA GLY A 170 -5.52 11.13 -20.33
C GLY A 170 -6.70 11.99 -19.89
N ASP A 171 -7.53 11.51 -18.95
CA ASP A 171 -8.59 12.32 -18.37
C ASP A 171 -8.02 13.39 -17.44
N THR A 172 -8.81 14.42 -17.21
CA THR A 172 -8.49 15.50 -16.28
C THR A 172 -9.43 15.44 -15.09
N ILE A 173 -8.86 15.50 -13.89
CA ILE A 173 -9.60 15.53 -12.63
C ILE A 173 -9.21 16.76 -11.82
N SER A 174 -10.14 17.28 -11.03
CA SER A 174 -9.86 18.36 -10.07
C SER A 174 -9.60 17.78 -8.69
N ILE A 175 -8.44 18.10 -8.11
CA ILE A 175 -8.05 17.64 -6.76
C ILE A 175 -7.74 18.84 -5.88
N GLY A 176 -7.94 18.63 -4.57
CA GLY A 176 -7.68 19.66 -3.55
C GLY A 176 -6.79 19.15 -2.45
N ALA A 177 -5.88 19.99 -1.97
CA ALA A 177 -5.14 19.81 -0.74
C ALA A 177 -4.86 21.18 -0.07
N GLY A 178 -4.86 21.22 1.25
CA GLY A 178 -4.70 22.48 1.98
C GLY A 178 -5.78 23.50 1.61
N GLN A 179 -5.40 24.58 0.90
CA GLN A 179 -6.32 25.61 0.42
C GLN A 179 -6.39 25.69 -1.12
N GLY A 180 -5.67 24.82 -1.81
CA GLY A 180 -5.60 24.77 -3.26
C GLY A 180 -6.56 23.74 -3.85
N ILE A 181 -7.11 24.07 -5.03
CA ILE A 181 -7.79 23.13 -5.92
C ILE A 181 -7.20 23.35 -7.28
N MET A 182 -6.78 22.30 -7.96
CA MET A 182 -6.15 22.35 -9.27
C MET A 182 -6.57 21.14 -10.11
N ASP A 183 -6.48 21.31 -11.42
CA ASP A 183 -6.72 20.26 -12.39
C ASP A 183 -5.45 19.50 -12.69
N TYR A 184 -5.55 18.18 -12.75
CA TYR A 184 -4.46 17.26 -13.02
C TYR A 184 -4.84 16.29 -14.12
N THR A 185 -3.86 15.99 -14.98
CA THR A 185 -4.00 14.97 -16.03
C THR A 185 -3.57 13.62 -15.50
N ILE A 186 -4.40 12.61 -15.67
CA ILE A 186 -4.07 11.23 -15.28
C ILE A 186 -3.07 10.64 -16.28
N VAL A 187 -1.89 10.29 -15.80
CA VAL A 187 -0.80 9.72 -16.61
C VAL A 187 -0.52 8.25 -16.30
N GLY A 188 -1.13 7.74 -15.23
CA GLY A 188 -1.01 6.35 -14.82
C GLY A 188 -2.09 5.93 -13.86
N ILE A 189 -2.27 4.61 -13.75
CA ILE A 189 -3.14 3.96 -12.78
C ILE A 189 -2.30 2.87 -12.11
N GLY A 190 -2.28 2.84 -10.78
CA GLY A 190 -1.44 1.93 -10.02
C GLY A 190 -1.88 1.77 -8.57
N PHE A 191 -1.10 1.01 -7.80
CA PHE A 191 -1.31 0.78 -6.38
C PHE A 191 -0.11 1.22 -5.56
N HIS A 192 -0.33 1.47 -4.30
CA HIS A 192 0.73 1.71 -3.31
C HIS A 192 0.63 0.68 -2.18
N SER A 193 1.76 0.36 -1.55
CA SER A 193 1.84 -0.61 -0.45
C SER A 193 0.78 -0.41 0.63
N ASN A 194 0.58 0.84 1.03
CA ASN A 194 -0.37 1.20 2.08
C ASN A 194 -1.84 1.10 1.64
N HIS A 195 -2.11 0.91 0.36
CA HIS A 195 -3.46 0.89 -0.22
C HIS A 195 -3.79 -0.39 -0.98
N LEU A 196 -2.98 -1.44 -0.86
CA LEU A 196 -3.33 -2.79 -1.35
C LEU A 196 -4.62 -3.31 -0.70
N TYR A 197 -4.81 -3.00 0.58
CA TYR A 197 -6.08 -3.13 1.26
C TYR A 197 -6.71 -1.75 1.35
N PHE A 198 -7.56 -1.44 0.39
CA PHE A 198 -8.14 -0.11 0.23
C PHE A 198 -9.08 0.23 1.39
N ALA A 199 -8.54 0.88 2.39
CA ALA A 199 -9.25 1.33 3.58
C ALA A 199 -8.94 2.80 3.87
N THR A 200 -9.90 3.49 4.47
CA THR A 200 -9.66 4.84 4.97
C THR A 200 -8.72 4.81 6.17
N PRO A 201 -7.89 5.83 6.38
CA PRO A 201 -6.99 5.90 7.52
C PRO A 201 -7.69 5.62 8.85
N GLY A 202 -7.11 4.72 9.64
CA GLY A 202 -7.66 4.31 10.93
C GLY A 202 -8.86 3.36 10.86
N SER A 203 -9.26 2.87 9.68
CA SER A 203 -10.28 1.85 9.50
C SER A 203 -9.64 0.49 9.22
N ILE A 204 -10.18 -0.55 9.86
CA ILE A 204 -9.85 -1.95 9.56
C ILE A 204 -10.81 -2.57 8.52
N LEU A 205 -11.79 -1.80 8.06
CA LEU A 205 -12.76 -2.23 7.06
C LEU A 205 -12.43 -1.58 5.72
N PRO A 206 -12.62 -2.30 4.60
CA PRO A 206 -12.47 -1.71 3.28
C PRO A 206 -13.34 -0.46 3.14
N ALA A 207 -12.85 0.53 2.43
CA ALA A 207 -13.66 1.67 2.04
C ALA A 207 -14.77 1.20 1.09
N GLU A 208 -15.96 1.79 1.21
CA GLU A 208 -16.98 1.61 0.19
C GLU A 208 -16.48 2.22 -1.11
N ALA A 209 -16.73 1.55 -2.23
CA ALA A 209 -16.28 2.00 -3.54
C ALA A 209 -16.74 3.45 -3.81
N GLY A 210 -15.84 4.28 -4.35
CA GLY A 210 -16.12 5.68 -4.63
C GLY A 210 -16.30 6.61 -3.43
N THR A 211 -15.93 6.20 -2.22
CA THR A 211 -16.02 7.04 -1.01
C THR A 211 -14.68 7.54 -0.48
N PHE A 212 -13.59 7.03 -1.02
CA PHE A 212 -12.24 7.43 -0.69
C PHE A 212 -11.35 7.36 -1.94
N ALA A 213 -10.39 8.25 -2.06
CA ALA A 213 -9.46 8.30 -3.17
C ALA A 213 -8.00 8.35 -2.69
N THR A 214 -7.11 7.82 -3.49
CA THR A 214 -5.66 7.98 -3.33
C THR A 214 -5.02 8.28 -4.67
N GLY A 215 -4.01 9.12 -4.67
CA GLY A 215 -3.26 9.42 -5.88
C GLY A 215 -1.83 9.87 -5.57
N TYR A 216 -1.00 9.79 -6.60
CA TYR A 216 0.44 9.94 -6.52
C TYR A 216 0.88 11.00 -7.52
N LEU A 217 1.38 12.11 -7.00
CA LEU A 217 1.86 13.25 -7.74
C LEU A 217 3.38 13.31 -7.70
N SER A 218 4.00 14.10 -8.57
CA SER A 218 5.38 14.52 -8.31
C SER A 218 5.45 15.32 -6.99
N SER A 219 6.55 15.25 -6.26
CA SER A 219 6.73 16.00 -5.02
C SER A 219 6.51 17.49 -5.23
N THR A 220 7.01 18.05 -6.34
CA THR A 220 6.80 19.45 -6.72
C THR A 220 5.34 19.77 -7.05
N GLY A 221 4.62 18.84 -7.69
CA GLY A 221 3.20 18.98 -7.99
C GLY A 221 2.35 19.05 -6.73
N LEU A 222 2.64 18.21 -5.73
CA LEU A 222 1.92 18.22 -4.45
C LEU A 222 2.26 19.45 -3.61
N GLU A 223 3.53 19.87 -3.57
CA GLU A 223 3.95 21.11 -2.93
C GLU A 223 3.24 22.33 -3.50
N ARG A 224 3.12 22.39 -4.84
CA ARG A 224 2.41 23.45 -5.54
C ARG A 224 0.91 23.45 -5.18
N LEU A 225 0.26 22.28 -5.18
CA LEU A 225 -1.15 22.14 -4.81
C LEU A 225 -1.43 22.64 -3.40
N ALA A 226 -0.55 22.30 -2.46
CA ALA A 226 -0.68 22.67 -1.05
C ALA A 226 -0.10 24.06 -0.71
N ASN A 227 0.51 24.74 -1.67
CA ASN A 227 1.22 26.02 -1.51
C ASN A 227 2.32 25.92 -0.44
N LEU A 228 3.12 24.87 -0.51
CA LEU A 228 4.27 24.61 0.38
C LEU A 228 5.57 25.02 -0.33
N SER A 229 6.65 25.08 0.46
CA SER A 229 7.99 25.33 -0.07
C SER A 229 8.59 24.08 -0.68
N SER A 230 9.54 24.25 -1.61
CA SER A 230 10.26 23.13 -2.20
C SER A 230 11.01 22.28 -1.17
N GLY A 231 10.94 20.95 -1.34
CA GLY A 231 11.51 19.97 -0.42
C GLY A 231 10.70 19.76 0.85
N SER A 232 9.44 20.17 0.87
CA SER A 232 8.54 19.92 2.01
C SER A 232 8.26 18.43 2.15
N ALA A 233 8.38 17.92 3.40
CA ALA A 233 8.13 16.52 3.71
C ALA A 233 7.48 16.39 5.10
N ASN A 234 6.77 15.30 5.31
CA ASN A 234 6.24 14.93 6.64
C ASN A 234 6.42 13.44 6.94
N ARG A 235 7.13 12.74 6.07
CA ARG A 235 7.56 11.35 6.25
C ARG A 235 9.01 11.21 5.87
N LEU A 236 9.74 10.32 6.57
CA LEU A 236 10.99 9.75 6.09
C LEU A 236 10.82 8.26 5.99
N LEU A 237 11.30 7.71 4.89
CA LEU A 237 11.36 6.30 4.61
C LEU A 237 12.82 5.87 4.66
N ILE A 238 13.12 4.84 5.42
CA ILE A 238 14.49 4.37 5.64
C ILE A 238 14.55 2.91 5.30
N ASP A 239 15.44 2.57 4.38
CA ASP A 239 15.74 1.22 3.94
C ASP A 239 17.18 0.87 4.35
N LEU A 240 17.37 -0.31 4.94
CA LEU A 240 18.65 -0.77 5.49
C LEU A 240 19.20 -1.93 4.66
N VAL A 241 20.51 -1.95 4.45
CA VAL A 241 21.16 -3.04 3.73
C VAL A 241 20.99 -4.37 4.47
N GLY A 242 20.55 -5.41 3.74
CA GLY A 242 20.40 -6.76 4.26
C GLY A 242 19.10 -7.01 5.00
N SER A 243 18.16 -6.07 4.94
CA SER A 243 16.80 -6.32 5.42
C SER A 243 16.05 -7.29 4.48
N PRO A 244 15.11 -8.10 5.00
CA PRO A 244 14.25 -8.91 4.14
C PRO A 244 13.26 -8.01 3.36
N ASP A 245 12.91 -8.42 2.14
CA ASP A 245 12.08 -7.63 1.24
C ASP A 245 10.72 -7.25 1.85
N TYR A 246 10.01 -8.21 2.46
CA TYR A 246 8.65 -8.01 2.97
C TYR A 246 8.35 -8.69 4.31
N ASP A 247 9.27 -9.50 4.83
CA ASP A 247 9.04 -10.20 6.09
C ASP A 247 9.09 -9.24 7.28
N LEU A 248 8.24 -9.51 8.26
CA LEU A 248 8.40 -8.91 9.58
C LEU A 248 9.73 -9.37 10.17
N LEU A 249 10.48 -8.44 10.75
CA LEU A 249 11.72 -8.75 11.43
C LEU A 249 11.44 -9.75 12.56
N SER A 250 11.87 -11.00 12.38
CA SER A 250 11.71 -12.03 13.40
C SER A 250 12.79 -11.85 14.47
N THR A 251 12.36 -11.83 15.73
CA THR A 251 13.28 -11.83 16.88
C THR A 251 13.94 -13.18 17.09
N ASP A 252 13.50 -14.22 16.39
CA ASP A 252 13.96 -15.61 16.57
C ASP A 252 15.09 -15.99 15.60
N GLU A 253 15.34 -15.19 14.55
CA GLU A 253 16.42 -15.41 13.58
C GLU A 253 17.68 -14.62 13.96
N VAL A 254 18.85 -15.27 13.88
CA VAL A 254 20.14 -14.66 14.28
C VAL A 254 20.45 -13.40 13.44
N GLU A 255 20.13 -13.42 12.16
CA GLU A 255 20.29 -12.25 11.26
C GLU A 255 19.26 -11.15 11.59
N GLY A 256 18.04 -11.52 11.93
CA GLY A 256 16.99 -10.56 12.32
C GLY A 256 17.22 -9.88 13.67
N VAL A 257 17.95 -10.50 14.58
CA VAL A 257 18.26 -9.89 15.90
C VAL A 257 19.19 -8.68 15.77
N GLU A 258 20.24 -8.77 14.94
CA GLU A 258 21.15 -7.65 14.73
C GLU A 258 20.45 -6.47 14.05
N LEU A 259 19.63 -6.74 13.06
CA LEU A 259 18.82 -5.74 12.38
C LEU A 259 17.78 -5.09 13.31
N ALA A 260 17.11 -5.87 14.13
CA ALA A 260 16.14 -5.37 15.11
C ALA A 260 16.81 -4.45 16.15
N GLU A 261 18.01 -4.79 16.63
CA GLU A 261 18.77 -3.93 17.56
C GLU A 261 19.16 -2.60 16.89
N LEU A 262 19.58 -2.63 15.62
CA LEU A 262 19.90 -1.44 14.84
C LEU A 262 18.66 -0.55 14.66
N ILE A 263 17.51 -1.11 14.31
CA ILE A 263 16.24 -0.40 14.17
C ILE A 263 15.86 0.29 15.49
N ILE A 264 15.98 -0.40 16.62
CA ILE A 264 15.71 0.17 17.96
C ILE A 264 16.66 1.33 18.25
N SER A 265 17.94 1.20 17.89
CA SER A 265 18.94 2.26 18.07
C SER A 265 18.64 3.49 17.21
N ILE A 266 18.31 3.31 15.94
CA ILE A 266 17.91 4.39 15.02
C ILE A 266 16.66 5.10 15.54
N ARG A 267 15.63 4.34 15.92
CA ARG A 267 14.40 4.86 16.53
C ARG A 267 14.69 5.74 17.73
N SER A 268 15.47 5.22 18.68
CA SER A 268 15.82 5.96 19.91
C SER A 268 16.60 7.24 19.61
N SER A 269 17.46 7.21 18.60
CA SER A 269 18.21 8.39 18.16
C SER A 269 17.29 9.47 17.59
N ILE A 270 16.37 9.12 16.70
CA ILE A 270 15.41 10.04 16.10
C ILE A 270 14.52 10.64 17.17
N GLU A 271 13.92 9.82 18.04
CA GLU A 271 13.05 10.26 19.14
C GLU A 271 13.77 11.19 20.12
N SER A 272 15.08 11.02 20.34
CA SER A 272 15.88 11.88 21.22
C SER A 272 16.06 13.29 20.70
N VAL A 273 16.09 13.48 19.40
CA VAL A 273 16.29 14.80 18.74
C VAL A 273 14.96 15.42 18.33
N ASN A 274 13.99 14.59 17.93
CA ASN A 274 12.64 15.03 17.58
C ASN A 274 11.58 14.26 18.38
N SER A 275 11.26 14.74 19.56
CA SER A 275 10.31 14.10 20.47
C SER A 275 8.85 14.11 19.98
N THR A 276 8.55 14.78 18.89
CA THR A 276 7.21 14.80 18.26
C THR A 276 7.11 13.83 17.09
N ALA A 277 8.23 13.31 16.58
CA ALA A 277 8.23 12.32 15.54
C ALA A 277 7.67 10.98 16.07
N ILE A 278 6.88 10.33 15.24
CA ILE A 278 6.43 8.96 15.48
C ILE A 278 7.31 8.07 14.60
N VAL A 279 8.03 7.15 15.23
CA VAL A 279 8.92 6.22 14.54
C VAL A 279 8.38 4.81 14.71
N TYR A 280 8.16 4.13 13.62
CA TYR A 280 7.71 2.74 13.63
C TYR A 280 8.47 1.92 12.57
N ASP A 281 8.57 0.64 12.81
CA ASP A 281 9.13 -0.35 11.94
C ASP A 281 8.03 -1.20 11.29
N ARG A 282 8.40 -2.19 10.49
CA ARG A 282 7.45 -3.10 9.83
C ARG A 282 6.49 -3.80 10.80
N SER A 283 6.89 -4.02 12.05
CA SER A 283 6.02 -4.62 13.07
C SER A 283 4.95 -3.65 13.59
N GLY A 284 5.17 -2.36 13.47
CA GLY A 284 4.23 -1.30 13.87
C GLY A 284 3.17 -0.96 12.83
N VAL A 285 3.34 -1.46 11.60
CA VAL A 285 2.39 -1.23 10.50
C VAL A 285 1.31 -2.31 10.42
N SER A 286 1.50 -3.43 11.12
CA SER A 286 0.61 -4.62 11.11
C SER A 286 -0.59 -4.49 12.04
#